data_da4faf2e8122f932107bb48bfea11e0d
#
_entry.id   da4faf2e8122f932107bb48bfea11e0d
#
_cell.length_a   1.000
_cell.length_b   1.000
_cell.length_c   1.000
_cell.angle_alpha   90.00
_cell.angle_beta   90.00
_cell.angle_gamma   90.00
#
_symmetry.space_group_name_H-M   'P 1'
#
loop_
_entity.id
_entity.type
_entity.pdbx_description
1 polymer ?
#
loop_
_entity_poly.entity_id
_entity_poly.type
_entity_poly.pdbx_seq_one_letter_code
_entity_poly.pdbx_strand_id
1 'polypeptide(L)'
;MAQYVYSMIGVGKTVPPGKKILRDISLSFFPGAKIGVLGLNGSGKSTLLRIMAGIDLEIDGEAIPQKNLKIGYLSQEPQLDDALDVRGNVEQGVSEAKTLLDRFNEVSLRFGDELNDEALNALIEEQGELQTRIDALGAWELDRKLDIAADALRLPSWDASV
;
A
#
# COMPACT_ATOMS: atom_id res chain seq x y z
N MET A 1 28.05 -3.81 -1.86
CA MET A 1 27.63 -3.13 -0.62
C MET A 1 26.28 -3.67 -0.22
N ALA A 2 26.07 -3.98 1.06
CA ALA A 2 24.75 -4.44 1.53
C ALA A 2 23.75 -3.30 1.37
N GLN A 3 22.66 -3.55 0.65
CA GLN A 3 21.62 -2.56 0.40
C GLN A 3 20.49 -2.79 1.40
N TYR A 4 20.37 -1.89 2.39
CA TYR A 4 19.26 -1.92 3.33
C TYR A 4 18.00 -1.36 2.66
N VAL A 5 16.85 -1.97 2.97
CA VAL A 5 15.53 -1.47 2.51
C VAL A 5 14.98 -0.38 3.42
N TYR A 6 15.43 -0.35 4.67
CA TYR A 6 15.04 0.65 5.65
C TYR A 6 16.14 0.82 6.69
N SER A 7 16.43 2.06 7.11
CA SER A 7 17.39 2.36 8.16
C SER A 7 16.81 3.37 9.15
N MET A 8 17.09 3.18 10.40
CA MET A 8 16.81 4.11 11.49
C MET A 8 18.13 4.47 12.16
N ILE A 9 18.35 5.74 12.42
CA ILE A 9 19.58 6.26 13.01
C ILE A 9 19.23 7.19 14.17
N GLY A 10 19.54 6.78 15.39
CA GLY A 10 19.32 7.55 16.60
C GLY A 10 17.85 7.92 16.85
N VAL A 11 16.90 7.09 16.38
CA VAL A 11 15.48 7.42 16.48
C VAL A 11 15.02 7.44 17.92
N GLY A 12 14.47 8.59 18.32
CA GLY A 12 13.82 8.81 19.59
C GLY A 12 12.40 9.34 19.43
N LYS A 13 11.56 9.13 20.42
CA LYS A 13 10.22 9.71 20.50
C LYS A 13 9.92 10.15 21.91
N THR A 14 9.57 11.43 22.03
CA THR A 14 9.11 12.00 23.29
C THR A 14 7.67 12.49 23.12
N VAL A 15 6.79 12.18 24.05
CA VAL A 15 5.41 12.67 24.06
C VAL A 15 5.16 13.57 25.26
N PRO A 16 4.26 14.58 25.15
CA PRO A 16 3.94 15.46 26.28
C PRO A 16 3.43 14.67 27.50
N PRO A 17 3.75 15.10 28.71
CA PRO A 17 4.58 16.25 29.13
C PRO A 17 6.09 15.97 29.25
N GLY A 18 6.70 15.18 28.36
CA GLY A 18 8.14 14.88 28.35
C GLY A 18 8.48 13.39 28.56
N LYS A 19 7.51 12.50 28.39
CA LYS A 19 7.72 11.04 28.48
C LYS A 19 8.44 10.52 27.23
N LYS A 20 9.67 10.00 27.42
CA LYS A 20 10.40 9.31 26.34
C LYS A 20 9.84 7.92 26.11
N ILE A 21 9.31 7.68 24.91
CA ILE A 21 8.75 6.39 24.46
C ILE A 21 9.83 5.54 23.81
N LEU A 22 10.62 6.14 22.89
CA LEU A 22 11.76 5.50 22.25
C LEU A 22 13.02 6.31 22.51
N ARG A 23 14.17 5.61 22.59
CA ARG A 23 15.46 6.24 22.88
C ARG A 23 16.51 5.63 21.99
N ASP A 24 17.14 6.46 21.14
CA ASP A 24 18.35 6.14 20.39
C ASP A 24 18.28 4.78 19.66
N ILE A 25 17.20 4.58 18.90
CA ILE A 25 17.00 3.35 18.13
C ILE A 25 17.77 3.46 16.81
N SER A 26 18.79 2.61 16.63
CA SER A 26 19.54 2.50 15.38
C SER A 26 19.44 1.07 14.85
N LEU A 27 18.74 0.90 13.73
CA LEU A 27 18.43 -0.39 13.12
C LEU A 27 18.51 -0.28 11.60
N SER A 28 18.92 -1.36 10.94
CA SER A 28 18.91 -1.45 9.48
C SER A 28 18.34 -2.80 9.07
N PHE A 29 17.48 -2.79 8.04
CA PHE A 29 16.73 -3.95 7.61
C PHE A 29 17.16 -4.37 6.21
N PHE A 30 17.41 -5.67 6.04
CA PHE A 30 17.71 -6.28 4.75
C PHE A 30 16.42 -6.62 3.98
N PRO A 31 16.49 -6.69 2.64
CA PRO A 31 15.40 -7.21 1.83
C PRO A 31 14.97 -8.61 2.28
N GLY A 32 13.67 -8.86 2.31
CA GLY A 32 13.09 -10.17 2.65
C GLY A 32 13.18 -10.58 4.12
N ALA A 33 13.76 -9.76 5.00
CA ALA A 33 13.83 -10.07 6.43
C ALA A 33 12.42 -10.07 7.06
N LYS A 34 12.11 -11.13 7.83
CA LYS A 34 10.91 -11.21 8.67
C LYS A 34 11.31 -10.92 10.10
N ILE A 35 10.79 -9.84 10.68
CA ILE A 35 11.25 -9.33 11.96
C ILE A 35 10.08 -9.23 12.93
N GLY A 36 10.24 -9.83 14.12
CA GLY A 36 9.31 -9.70 15.23
C GLY A 36 9.76 -8.62 16.22
N VAL A 37 8.84 -7.74 16.61
CA VAL A 37 9.06 -6.74 17.66
C VAL A 37 8.36 -7.20 18.92
N LEU A 38 9.13 -7.55 19.96
CA LEU A 38 8.63 -8.06 21.22
C LEU A 38 8.82 -7.04 22.35
N GLY A 39 7.94 -7.06 23.34
CA GLY A 39 8.01 -6.20 24.51
C GLY A 39 6.68 -6.11 25.24
N LEU A 40 6.70 -5.58 26.45
CA LEU A 40 5.50 -5.37 27.28
C LEU A 40 4.56 -4.34 26.67
N ASN A 41 3.30 -4.29 27.15
CA ASN A 41 2.39 -3.24 26.75
C ASN A 41 2.91 -1.86 27.18
N GLY A 42 2.80 -0.88 26.27
CA GLY A 42 3.34 0.46 26.51
C GLY A 42 4.84 0.61 26.27
N SER A 43 5.56 -0.44 25.79
CA SER A 43 7.01 -0.37 25.50
C SER A 43 7.36 0.40 24.22
N GLY A 44 6.38 0.91 23.47
CA GLY A 44 6.62 1.70 22.26
C GLY A 44 6.61 0.91 20.94
N LYS A 45 6.21 -0.38 20.93
CA LYS A 45 6.16 -1.21 19.71
C LYS A 45 5.33 -0.57 18.60
N SER A 46 4.10 -0.18 18.91
CA SER A 46 3.20 0.46 17.95
C SER A 46 3.73 1.82 17.49
N THR A 47 4.38 2.57 18.39
CA THR A 47 5.03 3.83 18.03
C THR A 47 6.17 3.60 17.04
N LEU A 48 7.01 2.60 17.27
CA LEU A 48 8.10 2.23 16.35
C LEU A 48 7.55 1.87 14.96
N LEU A 49 6.51 1.03 14.90
CA LEU A 49 5.89 0.62 13.63
C LEU A 49 5.24 1.80 12.90
N ARG A 50 4.59 2.74 13.62
CA ARG A 50 4.02 3.96 13.02
C ARG A 50 5.09 4.89 12.45
N ILE A 51 6.24 5.00 13.12
CA ILE A 51 7.40 5.74 12.62
C ILE A 51 7.91 5.08 11.34
N MET A 52 8.09 3.76 11.34
CA MET A 52 8.53 3.01 10.17
C MET A 52 7.56 3.11 8.99
N ALA A 53 6.28 3.24 9.26
CA ALA A 53 5.24 3.44 8.27
C ALA A 53 5.15 4.88 7.73
N GLY A 54 5.92 5.82 8.31
CA GLY A 54 5.83 7.23 7.95
C GLY A 54 4.56 7.93 8.43
N ILE A 55 3.84 7.34 9.38
CA ILE A 55 2.61 7.91 9.98
C ILE A 55 2.97 8.89 11.09
N ASP A 56 4.01 8.60 11.87
CA ASP A 56 4.52 9.46 12.93
C ASP A 56 5.88 10.01 12.51
N LEU A 57 5.91 11.31 12.19
CA LEU A 57 7.11 12.01 11.69
C LEU A 57 7.76 12.89 12.78
N GLU A 58 7.10 13.06 13.93
CA GLU A 58 7.65 13.85 15.04
C GLU A 58 8.63 13.01 15.86
N ILE A 59 9.84 12.86 15.37
CA ILE A 59 10.89 12.02 15.96
C ILE A 59 12.20 12.79 16.11
N ASP A 60 13.04 12.33 17.03
CA ASP A 60 14.46 12.64 17.05
C ASP A 60 15.17 11.63 16.13
N GLY A 61 16.29 12.00 15.53
CA GLY A 61 17.03 11.13 14.62
C GLY A 61 16.42 11.00 13.23
N GLU A 62 16.72 9.93 12.54
CA GLU A 62 16.33 9.74 11.15
C GLU A 62 15.72 8.35 10.92
N ALA A 63 14.63 8.29 10.13
CA ALA A 63 13.99 7.08 9.66
C ALA A 63 13.94 7.11 8.12
N ILE A 64 14.77 6.28 7.48
CA ILE A 64 15.09 6.40 6.05
C ILE A 64 14.66 5.13 5.32
N PRO A 65 13.51 5.14 4.62
CA PRO A 65 13.17 4.10 3.67
C PRO A 65 14.04 4.19 2.41
N GLN A 66 14.26 3.05 1.77
CA GLN A 66 14.87 3.02 0.43
C GLN A 66 13.98 3.82 -0.55
N LYS A 67 14.62 4.50 -1.50
CA LYS A 67 13.89 5.27 -2.53
C LYS A 67 12.90 4.37 -3.27
N ASN A 68 11.67 4.84 -3.44
CA ASN A 68 10.55 4.14 -4.08
C ASN A 68 10.05 2.90 -3.33
N LEU A 69 10.40 2.74 -2.05
CA LEU A 69 9.83 1.65 -1.24
C LEU A 69 8.35 1.94 -0.95
N LYS A 70 7.47 1.02 -1.36
CA LYS A 70 6.06 1.05 -0.94
C LYS A 70 5.95 0.39 0.43
N ILE A 71 5.41 1.11 1.42
CA ILE A 71 5.23 0.63 2.80
C ILE A 71 3.74 0.49 3.07
N GLY A 72 3.31 -0.72 3.42
CA GLY A 72 1.97 -0.98 3.93
C GLY A 72 1.98 -1.03 5.47
N TYR A 73 0.97 -0.47 6.10
CA TYR A 73 0.77 -0.51 7.55
C TYR A 73 -0.61 -1.07 7.87
N LEU A 74 -0.63 -2.22 8.54
CA LEU A 74 -1.86 -2.76 9.10
C LEU A 74 -1.97 -2.34 10.57
N SER A 75 -2.96 -1.50 10.88
CA SER A 75 -3.24 -1.11 12.26
C SER A 75 -3.82 -2.28 13.06
N GLN A 76 -3.70 -2.21 14.40
CA GLN A 76 -4.29 -3.20 15.29
C GLN A 76 -5.83 -3.17 15.23
N GLU A 77 -6.39 -1.98 15.00
CA GLU A 77 -7.81 -1.73 14.79
C GLU A 77 -7.94 -0.99 13.44
N PRO A 78 -8.04 -1.72 12.32
CA PRO A 78 -8.25 -1.09 11.02
C PRO A 78 -9.62 -0.43 11.00
N GLN A 79 -9.68 0.78 10.48
CA GLN A 79 -10.95 1.48 10.23
C GLN A 79 -11.43 1.11 8.84
N LEU A 80 -12.63 0.60 8.78
CA LEU A 80 -13.35 0.32 7.54
C LEU A 80 -14.30 1.48 7.27
N ASP A 81 -14.69 1.64 6.02
CA ASP A 81 -15.69 2.61 5.61
C ASP A 81 -17.08 1.97 5.69
N ASP A 82 -17.85 2.33 6.70
CA ASP A 82 -19.20 1.80 6.97
C ASP A 82 -20.20 2.13 5.83
N ALA A 83 -19.86 3.07 4.93
CA ALA A 83 -20.67 3.38 3.75
C ALA A 83 -20.45 2.40 2.59
N LEU A 84 -19.43 1.55 2.68
CA LEU A 84 -19.06 0.55 1.68
C LEU A 84 -19.33 -0.86 2.20
N ASP A 85 -19.57 -1.78 1.27
CA ASP A 85 -19.61 -3.21 1.55
C ASP A 85 -18.17 -3.78 1.69
N VAL A 86 -18.07 -5.08 1.92
CA VAL A 86 -16.79 -5.79 2.02
C VAL A 86 -15.95 -5.58 0.75
N ARG A 87 -16.58 -5.67 -0.43
CA ARG A 87 -15.90 -5.48 -1.71
C ARG A 87 -15.31 -4.08 -1.83
N GLY A 88 -16.10 -3.06 -1.56
CA GLY A 88 -15.67 -1.67 -1.63
C GLY A 88 -14.49 -1.36 -0.72
N ASN A 89 -14.50 -1.88 0.50
CA ASN A 89 -13.40 -1.73 1.44
C ASN A 89 -12.12 -2.43 0.97
N VAL A 90 -12.23 -3.64 0.42
CA VAL A 90 -11.07 -4.38 -0.12
C VAL A 90 -10.51 -3.69 -1.35
N GLU A 91 -11.37 -3.21 -2.26
CA GLU A 91 -10.97 -2.54 -3.50
C GLU A 91 -10.24 -1.22 -3.27
N GLN A 92 -10.49 -0.53 -2.13
CA GLN A 92 -9.68 0.64 -1.75
C GLN A 92 -8.19 0.33 -1.69
N GLY A 93 -7.82 -0.87 -1.20
CA GLY A 93 -6.42 -1.29 -1.10
C GLY A 93 -5.74 -1.56 -2.44
N VAL A 94 -6.51 -1.73 -3.51
CA VAL A 94 -6.04 -2.02 -4.88
C VAL A 94 -6.52 -0.99 -5.89
N SER A 95 -6.91 0.18 -5.43
CA SER A 95 -7.51 1.25 -6.23
C SER A 95 -6.67 1.67 -7.44
N GLU A 96 -5.33 1.70 -7.31
CA GLU A 96 -4.42 2.00 -8.43
C GLU A 96 -4.59 1.00 -9.57
N ALA A 97 -4.57 -0.31 -9.25
CA ALA A 97 -4.70 -1.37 -10.23
C ALA A 97 -6.11 -1.36 -10.87
N LYS A 98 -7.14 -1.15 -10.07
CA LYS A 98 -8.53 -1.07 -10.55
C LYS A 98 -8.73 0.11 -11.49
N THR A 99 -8.26 1.30 -11.13
CA THR A 99 -8.34 2.49 -12.00
C THR A 99 -7.66 2.27 -13.34
N LEU A 100 -6.52 1.58 -13.37
CA LEU A 100 -5.84 1.26 -14.62
C LEU A 100 -6.63 0.30 -15.51
N LEU A 101 -7.22 -0.75 -14.90
CA LEU A 101 -8.07 -1.71 -15.63
C LEU A 101 -9.34 -1.05 -16.16
N ASP A 102 -10.00 -0.24 -15.35
CA ASP A 102 -11.21 0.48 -15.76
C ASP A 102 -10.90 1.43 -16.93
N ARG A 103 -9.79 2.17 -16.84
CA ARG A 103 -9.37 3.07 -17.92
C ARG A 103 -8.99 2.30 -19.19
N PHE A 104 -8.32 1.16 -19.08
CA PHE A 104 -8.00 0.30 -20.21
C PHE A 104 -9.27 -0.19 -20.91
N ASN A 105 -10.29 -0.59 -20.14
CA ASN A 105 -11.58 -1.02 -20.68
C ASN A 105 -12.31 0.14 -21.37
N GLU A 106 -12.34 1.35 -20.77
CA GLU A 106 -12.91 2.54 -21.40
C GLU A 106 -12.25 2.87 -22.76
N VAL A 107 -10.91 2.88 -22.78
CA VAL A 107 -10.13 3.12 -24.01
C VAL A 107 -10.44 2.04 -25.04
N SER A 108 -10.51 0.78 -24.62
CA SER A 108 -10.81 -0.35 -25.50
C SER A 108 -12.21 -0.25 -26.14
N LEU A 109 -13.21 0.21 -25.39
CA LEU A 109 -14.55 0.43 -25.92
C LEU A 109 -14.60 1.53 -26.99
N ARG A 110 -13.78 2.57 -26.85
CA ARG A 110 -13.73 3.72 -27.78
C ARG A 110 -13.19 3.37 -29.16
N PHE A 111 -12.51 2.24 -29.34
CA PHE A 111 -12.13 1.76 -30.70
C PHE A 111 -13.32 1.41 -31.58
N GLY A 112 -14.52 1.26 -31.01
CA GLY A 112 -15.76 1.07 -31.75
C GLY A 112 -16.42 2.37 -32.26
N ASP A 113 -15.90 3.53 -31.84
CA ASP A 113 -16.42 4.83 -32.24
C ASP A 113 -15.91 5.23 -33.64
N GLU A 114 -16.62 6.16 -34.31
CA GLU A 114 -16.12 6.80 -35.53
C GLU A 114 -15.02 7.82 -35.17
N LEU A 115 -13.76 7.44 -35.34
CA LEU A 115 -12.60 8.25 -35.00
C LEU A 115 -11.85 8.70 -36.26
N ASN A 116 -11.25 9.87 -36.19
CA ASN A 116 -10.25 10.26 -37.17
C ASN A 116 -8.88 9.63 -36.86
N ASP A 117 -7.95 9.65 -37.81
CA ASP A 117 -6.64 9.02 -37.67
C ASP A 117 -5.83 9.52 -36.48
N GLU A 118 -5.94 10.81 -36.15
CA GLU A 118 -5.24 11.42 -35.01
C GLU A 118 -5.78 10.90 -33.67
N ALA A 119 -7.10 10.83 -33.52
CA ALA A 119 -7.75 10.29 -32.33
C ALA A 119 -7.50 8.78 -32.17
N LEU A 120 -7.48 8.03 -33.28
CA LEU A 120 -7.17 6.61 -33.28
C LEU A 120 -5.72 6.35 -32.82
N ASN A 121 -4.75 7.12 -33.34
CA ASN A 121 -3.36 7.00 -32.92
C ASN A 121 -3.17 7.32 -31.42
N ALA A 122 -3.84 8.36 -30.92
CA ALA A 122 -3.79 8.71 -29.50
C ALA A 122 -4.36 7.59 -28.60
N LEU A 123 -5.46 6.94 -29.04
CA LEU A 123 -6.00 5.79 -28.29
C LEU A 123 -5.07 4.58 -28.30
N ILE A 124 -4.39 4.30 -29.41
CA ILE A 124 -3.41 3.21 -29.51
C ILE A 124 -2.25 3.47 -28.54
N GLU A 125 -1.74 4.69 -28.49
CA GLU A 125 -0.66 5.07 -27.58
C GLU A 125 -1.09 4.93 -26.12
N GLU A 126 -2.26 5.49 -25.76
CA GLU A 126 -2.80 5.41 -24.41
C GLU A 126 -3.02 3.94 -23.99
N GLN A 127 -3.59 3.11 -24.85
CA GLN A 127 -3.82 1.69 -24.56
C GLN A 127 -2.49 0.96 -24.31
N GLY A 128 -1.45 1.23 -25.11
CA GLY A 128 -0.11 0.64 -24.93
C GLY A 128 0.56 1.02 -23.63
N GLU A 129 0.42 2.29 -23.19
CA GLU A 129 0.91 2.75 -21.89
C GLU A 129 0.17 2.08 -20.73
N LEU A 130 -1.16 2.02 -20.81
CA LEU A 130 -1.99 1.36 -19.80
C LEU A 130 -1.66 -0.12 -19.68
N GLN A 131 -1.52 -0.82 -20.82
CA GLN A 131 -1.13 -2.23 -20.84
C GLN A 131 0.22 -2.45 -20.15
N THR A 132 1.22 -1.65 -20.46
CA THR A 132 2.56 -1.73 -19.84
C THR A 132 2.49 -1.57 -18.32
N ARG A 133 1.65 -0.65 -17.84
CA ARG A 133 1.47 -0.41 -16.40
C ARG A 133 0.72 -1.55 -15.72
N ILE A 134 -0.33 -2.09 -16.36
CA ILE A 134 -1.10 -3.23 -15.85
C ILE A 134 -0.21 -4.48 -15.78
N ASP A 135 0.62 -4.72 -16.80
CA ASP A 135 1.60 -5.81 -16.82
C ASP A 135 2.60 -5.69 -15.68
N ALA A 136 3.15 -4.48 -15.47
CA ALA A 136 4.11 -4.22 -14.38
C ALA A 136 3.53 -4.47 -12.98
N LEU A 137 2.22 -4.24 -12.79
CA LEU A 137 1.50 -4.52 -11.55
C LEU A 137 0.98 -5.97 -11.48
N GLY A 138 0.99 -6.71 -12.59
CA GLY A 138 0.38 -8.03 -12.68
C GLY A 138 -1.12 -8.00 -12.40
N ALA A 139 -1.82 -6.94 -12.86
CA ALA A 139 -3.18 -6.65 -12.46
C ALA A 139 -4.27 -7.31 -13.32
N TRP A 140 -3.93 -7.99 -14.43
CA TRP A 140 -4.92 -8.66 -15.28
C TRP A 140 -5.81 -9.67 -14.56
N GLU A 141 -5.28 -10.32 -13.56
CA GLU A 141 -6.00 -11.30 -12.74
C GLU A 141 -6.42 -10.73 -11.38
N LEU A 142 -6.68 -9.42 -11.30
CA LEU A 142 -6.94 -8.75 -10.02
C LEU A 142 -8.14 -9.37 -9.30
N ASP A 143 -9.30 -9.49 -9.96
CA ASP A 143 -10.51 -10.06 -9.37
C ASP A 143 -10.27 -11.48 -8.85
N ARG A 144 -9.62 -12.33 -9.64
CA ARG A 144 -9.27 -13.69 -9.21
C ARG A 144 -8.37 -13.70 -7.97
N LYS A 145 -7.38 -12.78 -7.91
CA LYS A 145 -6.51 -12.67 -6.73
C LYS A 145 -7.27 -12.21 -5.51
N LEU A 146 -8.22 -11.29 -5.67
CA LEU A 146 -9.09 -10.84 -4.59
C LEU A 146 -9.98 -11.96 -4.10
N ASP A 147 -10.61 -12.74 -4.99
CA ASP A 147 -11.46 -13.88 -4.61
C ASP A 147 -10.67 -14.94 -3.85
N ILE A 148 -9.46 -15.29 -4.30
CA ILE A 148 -8.58 -16.24 -3.60
C ILE A 148 -8.19 -15.71 -2.21
N ALA A 149 -7.88 -14.42 -2.10
CA ALA A 149 -7.52 -13.80 -0.82
C ALA A 149 -8.72 -13.76 0.13
N ALA A 150 -9.90 -13.41 -0.37
CA ALA A 150 -11.14 -13.38 0.41
C ALA A 150 -11.49 -14.76 0.96
N ASP A 151 -11.41 -15.81 0.13
CA ASP A 151 -11.64 -17.19 0.54
C ASP A 151 -10.62 -17.64 1.60
N ALA A 152 -9.33 -17.40 1.36
CA ALA A 152 -8.25 -17.74 2.28
C ALA A 152 -8.39 -17.06 3.65
N LEU A 153 -8.89 -15.83 3.69
CA LEU A 153 -9.13 -15.05 4.89
C LEU A 153 -10.52 -15.28 5.49
N ARG A 154 -11.37 -16.07 4.80
CA ARG A 154 -12.77 -16.34 5.19
C ARG A 154 -13.55 -15.04 5.39
N LEU A 155 -13.44 -14.11 4.44
CA LEU A 155 -14.24 -12.90 4.46
C LEU A 155 -15.74 -13.24 4.31
N PRO A 156 -16.64 -12.37 4.81
CA PRO A 156 -18.05 -12.43 4.47
C PRO A 156 -18.28 -12.31 2.96
N SER A 157 -19.54 -12.47 2.51
CA SER A 157 -19.89 -12.22 1.10
C SER A 157 -19.51 -10.79 0.69
N TRP A 158 -19.16 -10.61 -0.59
CA TRP A 158 -18.69 -9.34 -1.11
C TRP A 158 -19.66 -8.16 -0.90
N ASP A 159 -20.97 -8.46 -0.88
CA ASP A 159 -22.07 -7.51 -0.68
C ASP A 159 -22.49 -7.34 0.79
N ALA A 160 -21.79 -7.99 1.73
CA ALA A 160 -22.06 -7.82 3.14
C ALA A 160 -21.65 -6.42 3.62
N SER A 161 -22.44 -5.83 4.52
CA SER A 161 -22.05 -4.62 5.25
C SER A 161 -20.90 -4.92 6.22
N VAL A 162 -20.05 -3.96 6.44
CA VAL A 162 -18.90 -4.02 7.38
C VAL A 162 -19.29 -3.47 8.74
#